data_eef0aae9b3070b8834fdf5c0d885057e
#
_entry.id   eef0aae9b3070b8834fdf5c0d885057e
#
_cell.length_a   1.000
_cell.length_b   1.000
_cell.length_c   1.000
_cell.angle_alpha   90.00
_cell.angle_beta   90.00
_cell.angle_gamma   90.00
#
_symmetry.space_group_name_H-M   'P 1'
#
loop_
_entity.id
_entity.type
_entity.pdbx_description
1 polymer ?
#
loop_
_entity_poly.entity_id
_entity_poly.type
_entity_poly.pdbx_seq_one_letter_code
_entity_poly.pdbx_strand_id
1 'polypeptide(L)'
;MTETKPSQKRPTLADVASKAGVSVALASIVMRNAEGASEASRQKVKDAAAAMGYRPDSRARSLRSHRSRTLGLTLMLGEPLHAELADALYVEAENKGYELILGATSERRDEQRTMDTLIDAGVEGIIAVSSSLPPAAMAQLASQVPVVSLLRNYSGIPSVLTDEAAGIEQLVSHLASAGHTRLLHLNGGAAVAARQRAAAFNRAIEGSNGQLHGEQVLSGPCEQVAAQALGDYLEHCDPTQMPTAVLAFNDRSALGARQTLLSRGLCIPQDVALTGFDDSEFARLAFADLTTSRQDVNALAASAMGLATNPASKVRTVKHPPQLVVRSSAPGA
;
A
#
# COMPACT_ATOMS: atom_id res chain seq x y z
N MET A 1 1.37 -2.14 -51.05
CA MET A 1 0.94 -0.74 -50.80
C MET A 1 0.01 -0.77 -49.60
N THR A 2 0.57 -0.42 -48.44
CA THR A 2 -0.18 -0.38 -47.18
C THR A 2 -0.75 1.04 -47.06
N GLU A 3 -2.05 1.17 -47.21
CA GLU A 3 -2.77 2.43 -46.97
C GLU A 3 -2.66 2.81 -45.48
N THR A 4 -1.94 3.88 -45.20
CA THR A 4 -1.88 4.54 -43.89
C THR A 4 -3.23 5.22 -43.65
N LYS A 5 -4.07 4.66 -42.76
CA LYS A 5 -5.28 5.35 -42.28
C LYS A 5 -4.90 6.71 -41.73
N PRO A 6 -5.58 7.81 -42.10
CA PRO A 6 -5.31 9.14 -41.57
C PRO A 6 -5.60 9.13 -40.07
N SER A 7 -4.67 9.66 -39.28
CA SER A 7 -4.83 9.92 -37.85
C SER A 7 -6.08 10.76 -37.64
N GLN A 8 -7.14 10.19 -37.11
CA GLN A 8 -8.34 10.93 -36.71
C GLN A 8 -7.95 11.94 -35.62
N LYS A 9 -7.97 13.21 -35.99
CA LYS A 9 -7.73 14.33 -35.08
C LYS A 9 -8.76 14.24 -33.94
N ARG A 10 -8.30 14.16 -32.69
CA ARG A 10 -9.20 14.10 -31.52
C ARG A 10 -10.11 15.33 -31.51
N PRO A 11 -11.43 15.16 -31.27
CA PRO A 11 -12.35 16.29 -31.16
C PRO A 11 -11.90 17.28 -30.10
N THR A 12 -12.03 18.57 -30.36
CA THR A 12 -11.71 19.66 -29.43
C THR A 12 -12.97 20.22 -28.78
N LEU A 13 -12.83 20.97 -27.70
CA LEU A 13 -13.96 21.68 -27.09
C LEU A 13 -14.65 22.65 -28.07
N ALA A 14 -13.89 23.24 -28.98
CA ALA A 14 -14.42 24.11 -30.05
C ALA A 14 -15.30 23.34 -31.01
N ASP A 15 -14.94 22.11 -31.35
CA ASP A 15 -15.75 21.24 -32.23
C ASP A 15 -17.07 20.87 -31.53
N VAL A 16 -17.04 20.57 -30.22
CA VAL A 16 -18.24 20.30 -29.42
C VAL A 16 -19.15 21.54 -29.35
N ALA A 17 -18.58 22.72 -29.11
CA ALA A 17 -19.33 23.98 -29.06
C ALA A 17 -20.02 24.27 -30.40
N SER A 18 -19.31 24.09 -31.50
CA SER A 18 -19.84 24.23 -32.87
C SER A 18 -20.99 23.26 -33.12
N LYS A 19 -20.82 21.98 -32.79
CA LYS A 19 -21.88 20.96 -32.97
C LYS A 19 -23.11 21.20 -32.10
N ALA A 20 -22.92 21.72 -30.87
CA ALA A 20 -23.99 22.03 -29.94
C ALA A 20 -24.67 23.38 -30.25
N GLY A 21 -24.14 24.20 -31.17
CA GLY A 21 -24.64 25.54 -31.50
C GLY A 21 -24.49 26.53 -30.35
N VAL A 22 -23.39 26.45 -29.57
CA VAL A 22 -23.13 27.33 -28.41
C VAL A 22 -21.72 27.93 -28.48
N SER A 23 -21.46 28.93 -27.65
CA SER A 23 -20.11 29.48 -27.52
C SER A 23 -19.18 28.48 -26.82
N VAL A 24 -17.86 28.55 -27.14
CA VAL A 24 -16.85 27.73 -26.49
C VAL A 24 -16.82 27.98 -24.96
N ALA A 25 -17.12 29.21 -24.53
CA ALA A 25 -17.24 29.55 -23.12
C ALA A 25 -18.41 28.80 -22.44
N LEU A 26 -19.58 28.74 -23.07
CA LEU A 26 -20.74 28.01 -22.56
C LEU A 26 -20.49 26.49 -22.57
N ALA A 27 -19.91 25.96 -23.65
CA ALA A 27 -19.49 24.56 -23.68
C ALA A 27 -18.51 24.23 -22.55
N SER A 28 -17.55 25.11 -22.25
CA SER A 28 -16.61 24.95 -21.14
C SER A 28 -17.30 24.95 -19.77
N ILE A 29 -18.31 25.80 -19.56
CA ILE A 29 -19.12 25.84 -18.32
C ILE A 29 -19.84 24.51 -18.14
N VAL A 30 -20.50 24.01 -19.19
CA VAL A 30 -21.24 22.75 -19.15
C VAL A 30 -20.33 21.56 -18.90
N MET A 31 -19.20 21.47 -19.60
CA MET A 31 -18.25 20.35 -19.46
C MET A 31 -17.55 20.33 -18.08
N ARG A 32 -17.55 21.45 -17.35
CA ARG A 32 -17.07 21.55 -15.96
C ARG A 32 -18.17 21.40 -14.92
N ASN A 33 -19.40 21.18 -15.35
CA ASN A 33 -20.59 21.14 -14.49
C ASN A 33 -20.75 22.40 -13.60
N ALA A 34 -20.23 23.55 -14.06
CA ALA A 34 -20.31 24.83 -13.33
C ALA A 34 -21.70 25.48 -13.51
N GLU A 35 -22.06 26.38 -12.61
CA GLU A 35 -23.26 27.21 -12.72
C GLU A 35 -23.15 28.18 -13.90
N GLY A 36 -24.31 28.64 -14.45
CA GLY A 36 -24.35 29.61 -15.53
C GLY A 36 -24.76 29.05 -16.90
N ALA A 37 -25.26 27.83 -16.96
CA ALA A 37 -25.83 27.24 -18.17
C ALA A 37 -27.28 26.74 -17.88
N SER A 38 -28.22 26.99 -18.82
CA SER A 38 -29.57 26.42 -18.74
C SER A 38 -29.54 24.90 -18.97
N GLU A 39 -30.51 24.17 -18.42
CA GLU A 39 -30.60 22.72 -18.57
C GLU A 39 -30.65 22.30 -20.06
N ALA A 40 -31.39 23.03 -20.88
CA ALA A 40 -31.44 22.80 -22.32
C ALA A 40 -30.07 22.95 -22.99
N SER A 41 -29.23 23.91 -22.58
CA SER A 41 -27.89 24.09 -23.09
C SER A 41 -26.93 22.99 -22.56
N ARG A 42 -27.11 22.55 -21.31
CA ARG A 42 -26.37 21.44 -20.74
C ARG A 42 -26.59 20.15 -21.54
N GLN A 43 -27.85 19.84 -21.82
CA GLN A 43 -28.18 18.62 -22.57
C GLN A 43 -27.59 18.65 -23.98
N LYS A 44 -27.75 19.76 -24.72
CA LYS A 44 -27.17 19.91 -26.06
C LYS A 44 -25.68 19.70 -26.11
N VAL A 45 -24.93 20.27 -25.16
CA VAL A 45 -23.49 20.14 -25.11
C VAL A 45 -23.07 18.73 -24.74
N LYS A 46 -23.74 18.08 -23.77
CA LYS A 46 -23.48 16.68 -23.39
C LYS A 46 -23.73 15.72 -24.55
N ASP A 47 -24.84 15.89 -25.27
CA ASP A 47 -25.17 15.06 -26.44
C ASP A 47 -24.16 15.24 -27.57
N ALA A 48 -23.74 16.48 -27.84
CA ALA A 48 -22.71 16.76 -28.84
C ALA A 48 -21.35 16.13 -28.45
N ALA A 49 -20.97 16.23 -27.19
CA ALA A 49 -19.74 15.65 -26.68
C ALA A 49 -19.75 14.11 -26.76
N ALA A 50 -20.86 13.49 -26.35
CA ALA A 50 -21.05 12.04 -26.44
C ALA A 50 -21.01 11.54 -27.91
N ALA A 51 -21.73 12.22 -28.80
CA ALA A 51 -21.79 11.88 -30.23
C ALA A 51 -20.44 12.03 -30.95
N MET A 52 -19.52 12.84 -30.42
CA MET A 52 -18.17 13.05 -30.97
C MET A 52 -17.10 12.20 -30.26
N GLY A 53 -17.46 11.49 -29.18
CA GLY A 53 -16.47 10.83 -28.33
C GLY A 53 -15.51 11.84 -27.65
N TYR A 54 -15.94 13.09 -27.48
CA TYR A 54 -15.13 14.12 -26.85
C TYR A 54 -14.94 13.83 -25.36
N ARG A 55 -13.70 13.80 -24.93
CA ARG A 55 -13.34 13.79 -23.51
C ARG A 55 -12.54 15.04 -23.20
N PRO A 56 -12.91 15.79 -22.14
CA PRO A 56 -12.11 16.95 -21.72
C PRO A 56 -10.66 16.56 -21.53
N ASP A 57 -9.75 17.28 -22.18
CA ASP A 57 -8.32 17.09 -21.97
C ASP A 57 -7.92 17.67 -20.61
N SER A 58 -7.54 16.78 -19.67
CA SER A 58 -7.07 17.16 -18.34
C SER A 58 -5.81 18.02 -18.42
N ARG A 59 -4.93 17.79 -19.39
CA ARG A 59 -3.70 18.57 -19.62
C ARG A 59 -4.03 20.00 -20.04
N ALA A 60 -5.00 20.22 -20.94
CA ALA A 60 -5.46 21.54 -21.34
C ALA A 60 -6.16 22.29 -20.19
N ARG A 61 -6.70 21.55 -19.22
CA ARG A 61 -7.32 22.11 -18.00
C ARG A 61 -6.27 22.54 -17.00
N SER A 62 -5.25 21.74 -16.76
CA SER A 62 -4.15 22.06 -15.84
C SER A 62 -3.34 23.27 -16.28
N LEU A 63 -3.15 23.46 -17.58
CA LEU A 63 -2.48 24.66 -18.15
C LEU A 63 -3.20 25.97 -17.82
N ARG A 64 -4.53 25.95 -17.60
CA ARG A 64 -5.33 27.14 -17.25
C ARG A 64 -5.48 27.36 -15.75
N SER A 65 -5.44 26.30 -14.94
CA SER A 65 -5.70 26.37 -13.48
C SER A 65 -4.43 26.34 -12.64
N HIS A 66 -3.23 26.15 -13.23
CA HIS A 66 -1.97 25.85 -12.55
C HIS A 66 -2.02 24.67 -11.57
N ARG A 67 -3.09 23.86 -11.63
CA ARG A 67 -3.28 22.68 -10.79
C ARG A 67 -3.84 21.52 -11.62
N SER A 68 -3.11 20.39 -11.63
CA SER A 68 -3.57 19.18 -12.35
C SER A 68 -4.61 18.38 -11.56
N ARG A 69 -4.66 18.54 -10.25
CA ARG A 69 -5.43 17.70 -9.32
C ARG A 69 -5.17 16.21 -9.57
N THR A 70 -3.94 15.87 -9.92
CA THR A 70 -3.52 14.51 -10.17
C THR A 70 -2.33 14.20 -9.26
N LEU A 71 -2.43 13.13 -8.50
CA LEU A 71 -1.33 12.62 -7.66
C LEU A 71 -0.78 11.34 -8.26
N GLY A 72 0.52 11.13 -8.10
CA GLY A 72 1.17 9.86 -8.36
C GLY A 72 1.08 8.97 -7.13
N LEU A 73 0.84 7.69 -7.34
CA LEU A 73 0.89 6.66 -6.30
C LEU A 73 1.87 5.59 -6.73
N THR A 74 2.98 5.40 -5.99
CA THR A 74 3.88 4.28 -6.26
C THR A 74 3.62 3.13 -5.30
N LEU A 75 3.66 1.92 -5.83
CA LEU A 75 3.47 0.70 -5.07
C LEU A 75 4.23 -0.47 -5.71
N MET A 76 4.59 -1.46 -4.91
CA MET A 76 5.19 -2.69 -5.39
C MET A 76 4.12 -3.68 -5.83
N LEU A 77 4.29 -4.24 -7.04
CA LEU A 77 3.42 -5.31 -7.55
C LEU A 77 3.60 -6.58 -6.71
N GLY A 78 2.50 -7.28 -6.49
CA GLY A 78 2.50 -8.54 -5.76
C GLY A 78 2.47 -8.40 -4.23
N GLU A 79 2.36 -7.18 -3.69
CA GLU A 79 2.13 -6.95 -2.28
C GLU A 79 0.65 -6.66 -2.01
N PRO A 80 -0.11 -7.58 -1.38
CA PRO A 80 -1.56 -7.45 -1.19
C PRO A 80 -1.96 -6.19 -0.42
N LEU A 81 -1.23 -5.85 0.65
CA LEU A 81 -1.45 -4.62 1.40
C LEU A 81 -1.37 -3.36 0.52
N HIS A 82 -0.46 -3.35 -0.47
CA HIS A 82 -0.32 -2.20 -1.37
C HIS A 82 -1.53 -2.07 -2.30
N ALA A 83 -2.16 -3.18 -2.69
CA ALA A 83 -3.39 -3.16 -3.48
C ALA A 83 -4.57 -2.62 -2.66
N GLU A 84 -4.73 -3.08 -1.41
CA GLU A 84 -5.76 -2.58 -0.50
C GLU A 84 -5.58 -1.08 -0.20
N LEU A 85 -4.33 -0.63 0.00
CA LEU A 85 -4.00 0.79 0.18
C LEU A 85 -4.32 1.61 -1.08
N ALA A 86 -4.04 1.08 -2.27
CA ALA A 86 -4.36 1.77 -3.52
C ALA A 86 -5.87 1.96 -3.67
N ASP A 87 -6.67 0.94 -3.37
CA ASP A 87 -8.14 1.01 -3.41
C ASP A 87 -8.67 2.09 -2.44
N ALA A 88 -8.22 2.06 -1.19
CA ALA A 88 -8.60 3.08 -0.20
C ALA A 88 -8.15 4.49 -0.60
N LEU A 89 -6.97 4.64 -1.20
CA LEU A 89 -6.46 5.92 -1.69
C LEU A 89 -7.27 6.44 -2.88
N TYR A 90 -7.78 5.56 -3.76
CA TYR A 90 -8.69 5.97 -4.84
C TYR A 90 -9.98 6.57 -4.28
N VAL A 91 -10.60 5.92 -3.28
CA VAL A 91 -11.81 6.45 -2.62
C VAL A 91 -11.54 7.82 -2.00
N GLU A 92 -10.43 7.97 -1.28
CA GLU A 92 -10.05 9.24 -0.66
C GLU A 92 -9.72 10.34 -1.69
N ALA A 93 -9.12 9.97 -2.82
CA ALA A 93 -8.82 10.89 -3.91
C ALA A 93 -10.12 11.40 -4.56
N GLU A 94 -11.06 10.52 -4.89
CA GLU A 94 -12.37 10.89 -5.44
C GLU A 94 -13.12 11.84 -4.50
N ASN A 95 -13.16 11.56 -3.20
CA ASN A 95 -13.79 12.40 -2.18
C ASN A 95 -13.19 13.82 -2.15
N LYS A 96 -11.91 13.96 -2.49
CA LYS A 96 -11.20 15.25 -2.52
C LYS A 96 -11.12 15.87 -3.92
N GLY A 97 -11.69 15.23 -4.94
CA GLY A 97 -11.67 15.68 -6.34
C GLY A 97 -10.28 15.61 -6.97
N TYR A 98 -9.48 14.60 -6.62
CA TYR A 98 -8.19 14.26 -7.20
C TYR A 98 -8.28 12.98 -8.02
N GLU A 99 -7.42 12.89 -9.03
CA GLU A 99 -7.15 11.67 -9.80
C GLU A 99 -5.85 11.05 -9.32
N LEU A 100 -5.74 9.71 -9.35
CA LEU A 100 -4.51 9.00 -9.06
C LEU A 100 -3.95 8.34 -10.33
N ILE A 101 -2.64 8.50 -10.54
CA ILE A 101 -1.88 7.74 -11.55
C ILE A 101 -1.00 6.74 -10.80
N LEU A 102 -1.21 5.43 -11.08
CA LEU A 102 -0.40 4.38 -10.49
C LEU A 102 0.94 4.26 -11.19
N GLY A 103 2.00 4.29 -10.41
CA GLY A 103 3.36 3.92 -10.78
C GLY A 103 3.73 2.59 -10.13
N ALA A 104 3.62 1.50 -10.87
CA ALA A 104 3.99 0.19 -10.34
C ALA A 104 5.50 -0.03 -10.34
N THR A 105 6.04 -0.58 -9.25
CA THR A 105 7.42 -1.04 -9.11
C THR A 105 7.47 -2.56 -8.99
N SER A 106 8.58 -3.16 -9.34
CA SER A 106 8.81 -4.60 -9.23
C SER A 106 10.32 -4.86 -9.28
N GLU A 107 10.75 -6.10 -9.10
CA GLU A 107 12.16 -6.50 -9.28
C GLU A 107 12.74 -6.10 -10.66
N ARG A 108 11.86 -6.00 -11.69
CA ARG A 108 12.24 -5.66 -13.07
C ARG A 108 12.03 -4.19 -13.42
N ARG A 109 11.34 -3.44 -12.57
CA ARG A 109 11.00 -2.04 -12.79
C ARG A 109 11.48 -1.20 -11.62
N ASP A 110 12.53 -0.47 -11.87
CA ASP A 110 13.19 0.43 -10.95
C ASP A 110 12.23 1.54 -10.44
N GLU A 111 12.33 1.82 -9.15
CA GLU A 111 11.46 2.77 -8.47
C GLU A 111 11.75 4.21 -8.90
N GLN A 112 13.03 4.59 -9.06
CA GLN A 112 13.41 5.93 -9.47
C GLN A 112 12.81 6.26 -10.84
N ARG A 113 12.95 5.34 -11.80
CA ARG A 113 12.36 5.50 -13.13
C ARG A 113 10.84 5.62 -13.09
N THR A 114 10.20 4.94 -12.16
CA THR A 114 8.74 5.03 -11.96
C THR A 114 8.35 6.41 -11.46
N MET A 115 9.10 6.95 -10.48
CA MET A 115 8.91 8.31 -9.97
C MET A 115 9.11 9.37 -11.07
N ASP A 116 10.18 9.26 -11.86
CA ASP A 116 10.46 10.17 -12.98
C ASP A 116 9.30 10.16 -14.00
N THR A 117 8.76 8.97 -14.31
CA THR A 117 7.59 8.84 -15.20
C THR A 117 6.34 9.56 -14.66
N LEU A 118 6.12 9.54 -13.34
CA LEU A 118 5.00 10.25 -12.72
C LEU A 118 5.21 11.77 -12.77
N ILE A 119 6.44 12.25 -12.53
CA ILE A 119 6.78 13.66 -12.66
C ILE A 119 6.57 14.15 -14.09
N ASP A 120 7.04 13.39 -15.09
CA ASP A 120 6.83 13.68 -16.51
C ASP A 120 5.36 13.69 -16.90
N ALA A 121 4.52 12.92 -16.21
CA ALA A 121 3.07 12.93 -16.38
C ALA A 121 2.40 14.19 -15.79
N GLY A 122 3.12 15.01 -15.04
CA GLY A 122 2.64 16.28 -14.47
C GLY A 122 1.80 16.12 -13.21
N VAL A 123 2.13 15.16 -12.36
CA VAL A 123 1.46 15.02 -11.05
C VAL A 123 1.80 16.18 -10.12
N GLU A 124 0.86 16.59 -9.25
CA GLU A 124 1.06 17.66 -8.26
C GLU A 124 1.81 17.20 -7.01
N GLY A 125 1.88 15.90 -6.79
CA GLY A 125 2.55 15.26 -5.66
C GLY A 125 2.58 13.77 -5.84
N ILE A 126 3.37 13.08 -5.02
CA ILE A 126 3.52 11.63 -5.05
C ILE A 126 3.28 11.06 -3.65
N ILE A 127 2.45 10.01 -3.56
CA ILE A 127 2.36 9.15 -2.39
C ILE A 127 3.21 7.92 -2.68
N ALA A 128 4.28 7.74 -1.90
CA ALA A 128 5.25 6.67 -2.09
C ALA A 128 5.03 5.58 -1.03
N VAL A 129 4.48 4.42 -1.44
CA VAL A 129 4.19 3.30 -0.53
C VAL A 129 5.42 2.41 -0.37
N SER A 130 5.86 2.22 0.86
CA SER A 130 7.00 1.34 1.23
C SER A 130 8.27 1.57 0.39
N SER A 131 8.51 2.82 -0.03
CA SER A 131 9.59 3.16 -0.94
C SER A 131 10.94 2.56 -0.50
N SER A 132 11.67 1.99 -1.45
CA SER A 132 13.02 1.46 -1.24
C SER A 132 14.13 2.48 -1.49
N LEU A 133 13.78 3.67 -2.01
CA LEU A 133 14.77 4.68 -2.36
C LEU A 133 15.67 5.05 -1.18
N PRO A 134 16.97 5.26 -1.41
CA PRO A 134 17.86 5.83 -0.40
C PRO A 134 17.38 7.22 0.05
N PRO A 135 17.67 7.64 1.30
CA PRO A 135 17.25 8.94 1.81
C PRO A 135 17.65 10.13 0.93
N ALA A 136 18.86 10.10 0.35
CA ALA A 136 19.33 11.16 -0.55
C ALA A 136 18.50 11.23 -1.85
N ALA A 137 18.16 10.10 -2.46
CA ALA A 137 17.34 10.06 -3.67
C ALA A 137 15.91 10.55 -3.37
N MET A 138 15.33 10.14 -2.23
CA MET A 138 14.03 10.60 -1.80
C MET A 138 14.00 12.11 -1.52
N ALA A 139 15.05 12.67 -0.90
CA ALA A 139 15.18 14.11 -0.68
C ALA A 139 15.30 14.87 -2.01
N GLN A 140 16.05 14.36 -2.97
CA GLN A 140 16.16 14.92 -4.31
C GLN A 140 14.79 14.92 -5.02
N LEU A 141 14.05 13.82 -4.96
CA LEU A 141 12.69 13.72 -5.49
C LEU A 141 11.76 14.77 -4.86
N ALA A 142 11.79 14.89 -3.52
CA ALA A 142 10.95 15.82 -2.78
C ALA A 142 11.29 17.30 -3.04
N SER A 143 12.47 17.59 -3.61
CA SER A 143 12.81 18.95 -4.08
C SER A 143 12.15 19.31 -5.42
N GLN A 144 11.70 18.33 -6.18
CA GLN A 144 11.07 18.51 -7.49
C GLN A 144 9.54 18.50 -7.41
N VAL A 145 8.98 17.64 -6.55
CA VAL A 145 7.54 17.45 -6.38
C VAL A 145 7.23 17.15 -4.91
N PRO A 146 6.12 17.63 -4.34
CA PRO A 146 5.69 17.25 -3.01
C PRO A 146 5.56 15.73 -2.86
N VAL A 147 6.15 15.15 -1.80
CA VAL A 147 6.08 13.71 -1.53
C VAL A 147 5.50 13.45 -0.15
N VAL A 148 4.62 12.47 -0.06
CA VAL A 148 4.19 11.84 1.18
C VAL A 148 4.68 10.40 1.18
N SER A 149 5.44 10.03 2.20
CA SER A 149 5.88 8.64 2.38
C SER A 149 4.85 7.85 3.19
N LEU A 150 4.42 6.73 2.67
CA LEU A 150 3.48 5.83 3.33
C LEU A 150 4.20 4.52 3.69
N LEU A 151 4.04 4.07 4.94
CA LEU A 151 4.67 2.88 5.54
C LEU A 151 6.20 2.95 5.71
N ARG A 152 6.83 4.06 5.37
CA ARG A 152 8.26 4.29 5.65
C ARG A 152 8.50 5.72 6.08
N ASN A 153 9.34 5.91 7.08
CA ASN A 153 9.73 7.24 7.54
C ASN A 153 10.98 7.75 6.81
N TYR A 154 10.91 8.99 6.33
CA TYR A 154 12.06 9.74 5.83
C TYR A 154 12.17 11.07 6.57
N SER A 155 13.39 11.42 6.99
CA SER A 155 13.64 12.71 7.62
C SER A 155 13.31 13.86 6.67
N GLY A 156 12.54 14.83 7.14
CA GLY A 156 12.16 16.00 6.35
C GLY A 156 10.99 15.78 5.37
N ILE A 157 10.40 14.59 5.31
CA ILE A 157 9.29 14.26 4.42
C ILE A 157 8.07 13.86 5.25
N PRO A 158 6.87 14.40 4.96
CA PRO A 158 5.65 13.96 5.60
C PRO A 158 5.47 12.45 5.46
N SER A 159 5.23 11.76 6.57
CA SER A 159 5.16 10.30 6.58
C SER A 159 3.95 9.80 7.35
N VAL A 160 3.31 8.76 6.82
CA VAL A 160 2.22 8.04 7.47
C VAL A 160 2.65 6.59 7.67
N LEU A 161 2.57 6.10 8.89
CA LEU A 161 3.16 4.84 9.31
C LEU A 161 2.16 3.98 10.07
N THR A 162 2.32 2.69 9.99
CA THR A 162 1.82 1.75 11.01
C THR A 162 2.76 1.75 12.22
N ASP A 163 2.23 1.58 13.42
CA ASP A 163 3.06 1.31 14.60
C ASP A 163 3.44 -0.17 14.65
N GLU A 164 4.53 -0.50 13.94
CA GLU A 164 5.04 -1.86 13.82
C GLU A 164 5.35 -2.49 15.19
N ALA A 165 5.83 -1.66 16.12
CA ALA A 165 6.18 -2.13 17.45
C ALA A 165 4.93 -2.56 18.23
N ALA A 166 3.89 -1.72 18.24
CA ALA A 166 2.64 -2.05 18.89
C ALA A 166 2.01 -3.34 18.33
N GLY A 167 2.09 -3.55 17.00
CA GLY A 167 1.58 -4.78 16.37
C GLY A 167 2.31 -6.05 16.83
N ILE A 168 3.63 -6.01 16.86
CA ILE A 168 4.44 -7.15 17.33
C ILE A 168 4.23 -7.39 18.84
N GLU A 169 4.18 -6.34 19.64
CA GLU A 169 3.92 -6.45 21.07
C GLU A 169 2.55 -7.09 21.35
N GLN A 170 1.50 -6.74 20.59
CA GLN A 170 0.19 -7.36 20.69
C GLN A 170 0.24 -8.86 20.33
N LEU A 171 0.94 -9.24 19.24
CA LEU A 171 1.08 -10.64 18.83
C LEU A 171 1.86 -11.46 19.86
N VAL A 172 3.00 -10.96 20.36
CA VAL A 172 3.80 -11.65 21.39
C VAL A 172 2.99 -11.80 22.69
N SER A 173 2.32 -10.75 23.14
CA SER A 173 1.47 -10.79 24.34
C SER A 173 0.33 -11.79 24.21
N HIS A 174 -0.31 -11.85 23.03
CA HIS A 174 -1.38 -12.81 22.73
C HIS A 174 -0.87 -14.25 22.82
N LEU A 175 0.25 -14.55 22.16
CA LEU A 175 0.85 -15.89 22.20
C LEU A 175 1.31 -16.28 23.60
N ALA A 176 1.91 -15.35 24.34
CA ALA A 176 2.31 -15.58 25.74
C ALA A 176 1.09 -15.88 26.63
N SER A 177 -0.02 -15.14 26.47
CA SER A 177 -1.24 -15.38 27.23
C SER A 177 -1.90 -16.71 26.89
N ALA A 178 -1.70 -17.22 25.67
CA ALA A 178 -2.13 -18.56 25.24
C ALA A 178 -1.16 -19.69 25.69
N GLY A 179 -0.11 -19.35 26.46
CA GLY A 179 0.82 -20.33 27.05
C GLY A 179 2.02 -20.68 26.18
N HIS A 180 2.23 -19.99 25.06
CA HIS A 180 3.41 -20.19 24.22
C HIS A 180 4.64 -19.54 24.85
N THR A 181 5.72 -20.30 25.03
CA THR A 181 6.94 -19.84 25.67
C THR A 181 8.14 -19.83 24.74
N ARG A 182 8.12 -20.60 23.64
CA ARG A 182 9.19 -20.63 22.62
C ARG A 182 8.64 -20.07 21.31
N LEU A 183 9.10 -18.87 20.97
CA LEU A 183 8.62 -18.10 19.83
C LEU A 183 9.69 -17.99 18.74
N LEU A 184 9.34 -18.28 17.52
CA LEU A 184 10.21 -18.08 16.35
C LEU A 184 9.68 -16.93 15.51
N HIS A 185 10.50 -15.91 15.24
CA HIS A 185 10.14 -14.84 14.30
C HIS A 185 10.82 -15.05 12.94
N LEU A 186 10.01 -15.23 11.89
CA LEU A 186 10.49 -15.21 10.52
C LEU A 186 10.66 -13.75 10.09
N ASN A 187 11.92 -13.30 10.05
CA ASN A 187 12.27 -11.90 9.78
C ASN A 187 12.18 -11.60 8.28
N GLY A 188 11.41 -10.57 7.90
CA GLY A 188 11.15 -10.19 6.52
C GLY A 188 12.33 -9.61 5.73
N GLY A 189 13.56 -9.69 6.22
CA GLY A 189 14.77 -9.27 5.52
C GLY A 189 15.18 -7.82 5.77
N ALA A 190 15.70 -7.17 4.71
CA ALA A 190 16.33 -5.86 4.82
C ALA A 190 15.38 -4.66 4.82
N ALA A 191 14.07 -4.87 4.63
CA ALA A 191 13.08 -3.80 4.62
C ALA A 191 13.04 -3.05 5.97
N VAL A 192 12.64 -1.78 5.94
CA VAL A 192 12.57 -0.96 7.18
C VAL A 192 11.56 -1.56 8.15
N ALA A 193 10.38 -1.95 7.68
CA ALA A 193 9.37 -2.60 8.50
C ALA A 193 9.87 -3.91 9.12
N ALA A 194 10.63 -4.72 8.35
CA ALA A 194 11.22 -5.96 8.86
C ALA A 194 12.16 -5.72 10.03
N ARG A 195 13.05 -4.72 9.92
CA ARG A 195 13.95 -4.36 11.02
C ARG A 195 13.20 -3.82 12.24
N GLN A 196 12.12 -3.06 12.03
CA GLN A 196 11.30 -2.52 13.12
C GLN A 196 10.55 -3.65 13.85
N ARG A 197 9.95 -4.60 13.11
CA ARG A 197 9.28 -5.78 13.68
C ARG A 197 10.26 -6.68 14.42
N ALA A 198 11.43 -6.94 13.83
CA ALA A 198 12.50 -7.73 14.47
C ALA A 198 12.99 -7.09 15.78
N ALA A 199 13.21 -5.77 15.79
CA ALA A 199 13.61 -5.05 17.00
C ALA A 199 12.49 -5.04 18.06
N ALA A 200 11.23 -4.94 17.66
CA ALA A 200 10.10 -5.01 18.58
C ALA A 200 9.95 -6.40 19.20
N PHE A 201 10.13 -7.46 18.39
CA PHE A 201 10.15 -8.83 18.87
C PHE A 201 11.23 -9.03 19.93
N ASN A 202 12.48 -8.63 19.68
CA ASN A 202 13.57 -8.75 20.66
C ASN A 202 13.23 -8.03 21.96
N ARG A 203 12.72 -6.79 21.90
CA ARG A 203 12.31 -6.05 23.11
C ARG A 203 11.21 -6.76 23.89
N ALA A 204 10.24 -7.36 23.20
CA ALA A 204 9.16 -8.11 23.85
C ALA A 204 9.68 -9.36 24.57
N ILE A 205 10.64 -10.08 23.95
CA ILE A 205 11.31 -11.24 24.55
C ILE A 205 12.14 -10.82 25.77
N GLU A 206 12.99 -9.80 25.62
CA GLU A 206 13.81 -9.26 26.72
C GLU A 206 12.96 -8.77 27.89
N GLY A 207 11.84 -8.08 27.59
CA GLY A 207 10.89 -7.59 28.58
C GLY A 207 10.11 -8.67 29.33
N SER A 208 10.13 -9.92 28.85
CA SER A 208 9.45 -11.04 29.50
C SER A 208 10.15 -11.59 30.76
N ASN A 209 11.32 -11.04 31.12
CA ASN A 209 12.10 -11.48 32.29
C ASN A 209 12.40 -13.00 32.29
N GLY A 210 12.67 -13.57 31.10
CA GLY A 210 13.00 -14.98 30.94
C GLY A 210 11.80 -15.92 30.88
N GLN A 211 10.58 -15.40 30.83
CA GLN A 211 9.37 -16.23 30.64
C GLN A 211 9.20 -16.68 29.19
N LEU A 212 9.75 -15.89 28.23
CA LEU A 212 9.71 -16.20 26.80
C LEU A 212 11.13 -16.44 26.29
N HIS A 213 11.25 -17.42 25.40
CA HIS A 213 12.45 -17.67 24.58
C HIS A 213 12.11 -17.32 23.14
N GLY A 214 12.89 -16.45 22.51
CA GLY A 214 12.65 -16.00 21.16
C GLY A 214 13.87 -16.17 20.28
N GLU A 215 13.66 -16.73 19.11
CA GLU A 215 14.66 -16.82 18.05
C GLU A 215 14.18 -16.09 16.80
N GLN A 216 15.13 -15.68 15.96
CA GLN A 216 14.83 -15.07 14.67
C GLN A 216 15.54 -15.81 13.55
N VAL A 217 14.82 -16.04 12.47
CA VAL A 217 15.37 -16.59 11.23
C VAL A 217 15.20 -15.58 10.12
N LEU A 218 16.29 -15.27 9.42
CA LEU A 218 16.24 -14.43 8.24
C LEU A 218 15.44 -15.13 7.15
N SER A 219 14.29 -14.58 6.84
CA SER A 219 13.44 -15.02 5.74
C SER A 219 13.27 -13.88 4.73
N GLY A 220 12.26 -13.91 3.92
CA GLY A 220 11.87 -12.82 3.04
C GLY A 220 10.39 -12.50 3.22
N PRO A 221 9.88 -11.54 2.48
CA PRO A 221 8.48 -11.15 2.57
C PRO A 221 7.54 -12.07 1.78
N CYS A 222 8.06 -13.02 1.00
CA CYS A 222 7.25 -13.91 0.16
C CYS A 222 7.20 -15.35 0.67
N GLU A 223 6.24 -16.10 0.17
CA GLU A 223 5.89 -17.45 0.60
C GLU A 223 7.05 -18.43 0.47
N GLN A 224 7.74 -18.43 -0.70
CA GLN A 224 8.79 -19.38 -1.02
C GLN A 224 10.02 -19.23 -0.11
N VAL A 225 10.44 -17.97 0.11
CA VAL A 225 11.63 -17.72 0.95
C VAL A 225 11.31 -18.01 2.42
N ALA A 226 10.11 -17.70 2.88
CA ALA A 226 9.69 -18.03 4.24
C ALA A 226 9.58 -19.56 4.45
N ALA A 227 9.02 -20.28 3.46
CA ALA A 227 8.94 -21.74 3.51
C ALA A 227 10.33 -22.39 3.58
N GLN A 228 11.26 -21.93 2.74
CA GLN A 228 12.64 -22.43 2.74
C GLN A 228 13.33 -22.15 4.08
N ALA A 229 13.28 -20.90 4.55
CA ALA A 229 13.93 -20.48 5.79
C ALA A 229 13.43 -21.26 7.02
N LEU A 230 12.10 -21.46 7.11
CA LEU A 230 11.53 -22.29 8.17
C LEU A 230 11.91 -23.76 8.01
N GLY A 231 11.95 -24.27 6.77
CA GLY A 231 12.39 -25.63 6.48
C GLY A 231 13.80 -25.90 6.96
N ASP A 232 14.73 -25.04 6.61
CA ASP A 232 16.14 -25.12 6.99
C ASP A 232 16.31 -25.03 8.52
N TYR A 233 15.55 -24.12 9.17
CA TYR A 233 15.54 -24.01 10.63
C TYR A 233 15.10 -25.31 11.30
N LEU A 234 13.96 -25.87 10.87
CA LEU A 234 13.39 -27.08 11.47
C LEU A 234 14.23 -28.34 11.24
N GLU A 235 15.08 -28.38 10.20
CA GLU A 235 16.02 -29.49 9.96
C GLU A 235 17.15 -29.52 10.97
N HIS A 236 17.53 -28.37 11.51
CA HIS A 236 18.66 -28.24 12.42
C HIS A 236 18.24 -27.98 13.87
N CYS A 237 16.94 -27.77 14.10
CA CYS A 237 16.40 -27.48 15.43
C CYS A 237 16.42 -28.73 16.31
N ASP A 238 16.90 -28.59 17.55
CA ASP A 238 16.76 -29.64 18.55
C ASP A 238 15.25 -29.90 18.81
N PRO A 239 14.76 -31.15 18.74
CA PRO A 239 13.36 -31.46 19.02
C PRO A 239 12.86 -30.96 20.38
N THR A 240 13.71 -30.81 21.38
CA THR A 240 13.37 -30.26 22.69
C THR A 240 13.23 -28.73 22.69
N GLN A 241 13.75 -28.07 21.67
CA GLN A 241 13.73 -26.61 21.50
C GLN A 241 12.77 -26.15 20.40
N MET A 242 11.95 -27.04 19.88
CA MET A 242 10.95 -26.70 18.85
C MET A 242 10.11 -25.49 19.27
N PRO A 243 9.92 -24.49 18.37
CA PRO A 243 9.05 -23.36 18.66
C PRO A 243 7.61 -23.82 18.84
N THR A 244 6.92 -23.29 19.82
CA THR A 244 5.48 -23.52 20.02
C THR A 244 4.63 -22.54 19.23
N ALA A 245 5.24 -21.43 18.78
CA ALA A 245 4.57 -20.48 17.90
C ALA A 245 5.55 -19.83 16.92
N VAL A 246 5.09 -19.57 15.71
CA VAL A 246 5.79 -18.85 14.65
C VAL A 246 5.10 -17.53 14.37
N LEU A 247 5.85 -16.43 14.48
CA LEU A 247 5.44 -15.10 14.03
C LEU A 247 6.07 -14.86 12.66
N ALA A 248 5.26 -14.91 11.62
CA ALA A 248 5.74 -14.58 10.29
C ALA A 248 5.81 -13.06 10.07
N PHE A 249 6.70 -12.62 9.18
CA PHE A 249 6.87 -11.21 8.85
C PHE A 249 5.55 -10.56 8.38
N ASN A 250 4.85 -11.23 7.47
CA ASN A 250 3.55 -10.82 6.96
C ASN A 250 2.67 -12.06 6.66
N ASP A 251 1.45 -11.85 6.20
CA ASP A 251 0.53 -12.96 5.93
C ASP A 251 1.02 -13.86 4.78
N ARG A 252 1.72 -13.31 3.78
CA ARG A 252 2.33 -14.10 2.69
C ARG A 252 3.39 -15.04 3.21
N SER A 253 4.31 -14.54 4.02
CA SER A 253 5.33 -15.39 4.65
C SER A 253 4.71 -16.40 5.62
N ALA A 254 3.58 -16.07 6.26
CA ALA A 254 2.82 -17.03 7.06
C ALA A 254 2.25 -18.19 6.22
N LEU A 255 1.80 -17.95 4.98
CA LEU A 255 1.37 -19.03 4.08
C LEU A 255 2.53 -19.98 3.73
N GLY A 256 3.72 -19.43 3.48
CA GLY A 256 4.91 -20.24 3.28
C GLY A 256 5.28 -21.08 4.51
N ALA A 257 5.25 -20.45 5.69
CA ALA A 257 5.47 -21.16 6.95
C ALA A 257 4.43 -22.26 7.17
N ARG A 258 3.14 -21.97 6.91
CA ARG A 258 2.05 -22.95 6.98
C ARG A 258 2.30 -24.16 6.10
N GLN A 259 2.70 -23.95 4.85
CA GLN A 259 3.02 -25.02 3.92
C GLN A 259 4.14 -25.91 4.50
N THR A 260 5.19 -25.32 5.04
CA THR A 260 6.33 -26.06 5.62
C THR A 260 5.91 -26.87 6.85
N LEU A 261 5.17 -26.27 7.78
CA LEU A 261 4.68 -26.97 8.98
C LEU A 261 3.83 -28.18 8.60
N LEU A 262 2.83 -27.99 7.74
CA LEU A 262 1.95 -29.08 7.32
C LEU A 262 2.67 -30.19 6.55
N SER A 263 3.62 -29.85 5.68
CA SER A 263 4.41 -30.84 4.94
C SER A 263 5.30 -31.72 5.84
N ARG A 264 5.60 -31.24 7.05
CA ARG A 264 6.32 -31.98 8.09
C ARG A 264 5.39 -32.71 9.08
N GLY A 265 4.08 -32.68 8.81
CA GLY A 265 3.07 -33.35 9.66
C GLY A 265 2.72 -32.59 10.94
N LEU A 266 3.15 -31.33 11.07
CA LEU A 266 2.82 -30.50 12.23
C LEU A 266 1.45 -29.84 12.04
N CYS A 267 0.59 -29.96 13.04
CA CYS A 267 -0.74 -29.38 13.05
C CYS A 267 -0.72 -27.93 13.56
N ILE A 268 -1.51 -27.06 12.92
CA ILE A 268 -1.70 -25.67 13.33
C ILE A 268 -3.14 -25.54 13.85
N PRO A 269 -3.36 -25.06 15.07
CA PRO A 269 -2.40 -24.53 16.06
C PRO A 269 -1.86 -25.58 17.05
N GLN A 270 -2.26 -26.84 16.97
CA GLN A 270 -2.08 -27.84 18.03
C GLN A 270 -0.60 -28.10 18.37
N ASP A 271 0.26 -28.22 17.37
CA ASP A 271 1.69 -28.42 17.55
C ASP A 271 2.45 -27.08 17.54
N VAL A 272 2.08 -26.19 16.60
CA VAL A 272 2.71 -24.88 16.43
C VAL A 272 1.65 -23.85 16.06
N ALA A 273 1.47 -22.83 16.88
CA ALA A 273 0.64 -21.67 16.51
C ALA A 273 1.33 -20.81 15.44
N LEU A 274 0.53 -20.19 14.58
CA LEU A 274 1.05 -19.38 13.48
C LEU A 274 0.35 -18.03 13.45
N THR A 275 1.15 -16.95 13.36
CA THR A 275 0.62 -15.58 13.18
C THR A 275 1.25 -14.90 11.98
N GLY A 276 0.49 -13.97 11.40
CA GLY A 276 0.93 -13.09 10.33
C GLY A 276 0.93 -11.61 10.74
N PHE A 277 0.98 -10.76 9.75
CA PHE A 277 0.87 -9.31 9.84
C PHE A 277 0.24 -8.78 8.54
N ASP A 278 -0.60 -7.76 8.61
CA ASP A 278 -1.30 -6.98 7.59
C ASP A 278 -2.83 -7.19 7.59
N ASP A 279 -3.32 -8.39 7.90
CA ASP A 279 -4.72 -8.86 7.71
C ASP A 279 -5.15 -8.75 6.24
N SER A 280 -4.27 -9.14 5.35
CA SER A 280 -4.52 -9.19 3.92
C SER A 280 -5.59 -10.23 3.55
N GLU A 281 -6.01 -10.24 2.29
CA GLU A 281 -6.95 -11.25 1.78
C GLU A 281 -6.50 -12.70 2.11
N PHE A 282 -5.20 -12.94 2.13
CA PHE A 282 -4.64 -14.28 2.44
C PHE A 282 -4.92 -14.73 3.87
N ALA A 283 -4.89 -13.82 4.84
CA ALA A 283 -5.21 -14.16 6.23
C ALA A 283 -6.66 -14.62 6.41
N ARG A 284 -7.55 -14.12 5.54
CA ARG A 284 -9.00 -14.38 5.58
C ARG A 284 -9.42 -15.63 4.81
N LEU A 285 -8.51 -16.28 4.09
CA LEU A 285 -8.81 -17.54 3.41
C LEU A 285 -9.16 -18.64 4.41
N ALA A 286 -10.23 -19.39 4.14
CA ALA A 286 -10.76 -20.39 5.08
C ALA A 286 -9.73 -21.47 5.48
N PHE A 287 -8.80 -21.82 4.60
CA PHE A 287 -7.73 -22.76 4.92
C PHE A 287 -6.58 -22.14 5.73
N ALA A 288 -6.42 -20.82 5.69
CA ALA A 288 -5.40 -20.11 6.46
C ALA A 288 -5.92 -19.69 7.82
N ASP A 289 -7.10 -19.06 7.85
CA ASP A 289 -7.80 -18.51 9.02
C ASP A 289 -6.79 -17.95 10.05
N LEU A 290 -5.97 -16.98 9.54
CA LEU A 290 -4.72 -16.60 10.17
C LEU A 290 -4.93 -15.50 11.22
N THR A 291 -4.48 -15.74 12.44
CA THR A 291 -4.30 -14.71 13.47
C THR A 291 -3.23 -13.76 13.00
N THR A 292 -3.53 -12.44 12.98
CA THR A 292 -2.67 -11.46 12.36
C THR A 292 -2.84 -10.08 13.00
N SER A 293 -1.92 -9.16 12.69
CA SER A 293 -1.99 -7.76 13.11
C SER A 293 -2.50 -6.92 11.93
N ARG A 294 -3.78 -6.47 12.01
CA ARG A 294 -4.44 -5.68 10.96
C ARG A 294 -3.92 -4.26 10.91
N GLN A 295 -3.46 -3.83 9.77
CA GLN A 295 -3.18 -2.43 9.50
C GLN A 295 -4.49 -1.67 9.17
N ASP A 296 -4.67 -0.47 9.72
CA ASP A 296 -5.85 0.37 9.40
C ASP A 296 -5.63 1.09 8.07
N VAL A 297 -5.90 0.36 6.98
CA VAL A 297 -5.73 0.82 5.59
C VAL A 297 -6.50 2.12 5.33
N ASN A 298 -7.71 2.26 5.87
CA ASN A 298 -8.53 3.45 5.68
C ASN A 298 -7.94 4.68 6.38
N ALA A 299 -7.51 4.53 7.64
CA ALA A 299 -6.87 5.63 8.38
C ALA A 299 -5.52 6.02 7.76
N LEU A 300 -4.74 5.04 7.27
CA LEU A 300 -3.49 5.27 6.54
C LEU A 300 -3.75 6.07 5.25
N ALA A 301 -4.73 5.66 4.44
CA ALA A 301 -5.10 6.32 3.18
C ALA A 301 -5.63 7.75 3.43
N ALA A 302 -6.56 7.94 4.37
CA ALA A 302 -7.12 9.24 4.71
C ALA A 302 -6.03 10.22 5.18
N SER A 303 -5.09 9.74 6.02
CA SER A 303 -3.96 10.54 6.49
C SER A 303 -3.00 10.90 5.37
N ALA A 304 -2.65 9.95 4.50
CA ALA A 304 -1.76 10.17 3.36
C ALA A 304 -2.36 11.18 2.37
N MET A 305 -3.64 11.02 2.01
CA MET A 305 -4.35 11.98 1.16
C MET A 305 -4.50 13.34 1.83
N GLY A 306 -4.72 13.38 3.15
CA GLY A 306 -4.77 14.63 3.91
C GLY A 306 -3.45 15.41 3.83
N LEU A 307 -2.30 14.72 3.92
CA LEU A 307 -0.98 15.33 3.77
C LEU A 307 -0.68 15.72 2.33
N ALA A 308 -1.00 14.88 1.36
CA ALA A 308 -0.70 15.10 -0.07
C ALA A 308 -1.50 16.28 -0.65
N THR A 309 -2.72 16.51 -0.18
CA THR A 309 -3.60 17.58 -0.68
C THR A 309 -3.47 18.90 0.07
N ASN A 310 -2.69 18.93 1.18
CA ASN A 310 -2.41 20.12 1.95
C ASN A 310 -0.90 20.40 2.03
N PRO A 311 -0.29 20.98 0.99
CA PRO A 311 1.15 21.21 0.93
C PRO A 311 1.66 22.22 1.97
N ALA A 312 0.78 23.01 2.60
CA ALA A 312 1.13 23.90 3.70
C ALA A 312 1.27 23.17 5.05
N SER A 313 0.98 21.87 5.13
CA SER A 313 1.18 21.10 6.34
C SER A 313 2.68 20.99 6.65
N LYS A 314 3.05 21.34 7.90
CA LYS A 314 4.43 21.13 8.38
C LYS A 314 4.80 19.66 8.22
N VAL A 315 6.07 19.37 7.93
CA VAL A 315 6.59 18.00 7.94
C VAL A 315 6.22 17.35 9.27
N ARG A 316 5.45 16.27 9.18
CA ARG A 316 5.00 15.50 10.35
C ARG A 316 4.95 14.02 10.02
N THR A 317 5.16 13.21 11.04
CA THR A 317 4.92 11.78 10.99
C THR A 317 3.61 11.48 11.72
N VAL A 318 2.70 10.78 11.06
CA VAL A 318 1.45 10.25 11.63
C VAL A 318 1.62 8.75 11.78
N LYS A 319 1.32 8.20 12.96
CA LYS A 319 1.34 6.77 13.20
C LYS A 319 -0.06 6.26 13.53
N HIS A 320 -0.41 5.11 12.97
CA HIS A 320 -1.65 4.40 13.27
C HIS A 320 -1.33 3.07 13.93
N PRO A 321 -1.91 2.77 15.11
CA PRO A 321 -1.73 1.48 15.74
C PRO A 321 -2.49 0.42 14.96
N PRO A 322 -1.89 -0.75 14.70
CA PRO A 322 -2.61 -1.87 14.13
C PRO A 322 -3.47 -2.56 15.20
N GLN A 323 -4.33 -3.47 14.77
CA GLN A 323 -5.23 -4.22 15.64
C GLN A 323 -4.97 -5.71 15.53
N LEU A 324 -4.86 -6.40 16.66
CA LEU A 324 -4.82 -7.85 16.69
C LEU A 324 -6.16 -8.44 16.21
N VAL A 325 -6.09 -9.35 15.26
CA VAL A 325 -7.22 -10.14 14.77
C VAL A 325 -6.96 -11.60 15.09
N VAL A 326 -7.67 -12.13 16.06
CA VAL A 326 -7.52 -13.53 16.50
C VAL A 326 -8.36 -14.44 15.62
N ARG A 327 -7.74 -15.52 15.12
CA ARG A 327 -8.36 -16.59 14.32
C ARG A 327 -7.83 -17.95 14.75
N SER A 328 -8.21 -19.02 14.02
CA SER A 328 -7.93 -20.41 14.42
C SER A 328 -6.46 -20.80 14.37
N SER A 329 -5.61 -20.10 13.62
CA SER A 329 -4.17 -20.44 13.52
C SER A 329 -3.37 -20.13 14.79
N ALA A 330 -3.89 -19.27 15.67
CA ALA A 330 -3.38 -19.01 17.02
C ALA A 330 -4.55 -18.46 17.85
N PRO A 331 -5.43 -19.34 18.37
CA PRO A 331 -6.58 -18.93 19.18
C PRO A 331 -6.11 -18.33 20.52
N GLY A 332 -7.00 -17.60 21.17
CA GLY A 332 -6.82 -17.20 22.57
C GLY A 332 -6.89 -18.40 23.53
N ALA A 333 -6.45 -18.18 24.78
CA ALA A 333 -6.55 -19.16 25.86
C ALA A 333 -7.99 -19.48 26.24
#